data_5715bde982415a7db2502426ac55d5b2
#
_entry.id   5715bde982415a7db2502426ac55d5b2
#
_cell.length_a   1.000
_cell.length_b   1.000
_cell.length_c   1.000
_cell.angle_alpha   90.00
_cell.angle_beta   90.00
_cell.angle_gamma   90.00
#
_symmetry.space_group_name_H-M   'P 1'
#
loop_
_entity.id
_entity.type
_entity.pdbx_description
1 polymer ?
#
loop_
_entity_poly.entity_id
_entity_poly.type
_entity_poly.pdbx_seq_one_letter_code
_entity_poly.pdbx_strand_id
1 'polypeptide(L)'
;MRVIKRNGKFEDVSFDKVIRRIRNIAANCGGLNGVELDEIAQKICSHIFDGVKTSELDELTGRLAASMITHHPDYGVLASRIVISNHQKNTLNTFSDKMMLLYHNTECLSNEFYTNLKKYKNQIDKHIDYDRDFSYDYFAFKTLEKAYLLKIKSKIIERPQDMLMRVSLFLHGNTGIDKVLQCYNFLSNKYFIHATPTLFHAGSPKSQLLSCFLIGTEDSIKGIYKTITDCAQISKWAGGIGVHVSNIRASNSLIRGTNGRSDGIIPMLKVYNSTALFVNQSGKRAGSFAIYLETWHADIFEFLDLKKTHGDMEKRALDLFYAMWISDLFMERVEKDEMWSLFSPDEAKGLTDVYGDEFEELYV
;
A
#
# COMPACT_ATOMS: atom_id res chain seq x y z
N MET A 1 -14.02 -22.26 34.54
CA MET A 1 -13.59 -21.35 33.44
C MET A 1 -14.68 -21.31 32.38
N ARG A 2 -15.06 -20.12 31.92
CA ARG A 2 -16.07 -19.91 30.88
C ARG A 2 -15.52 -19.10 29.73
N VAL A 3 -15.99 -19.36 28.52
CA VAL A 3 -15.69 -18.58 27.32
C VAL A 3 -16.90 -17.75 26.92
N ILE A 4 -16.65 -16.61 26.27
CA ILE A 4 -17.68 -15.76 25.68
C ILE A 4 -17.85 -16.11 24.22
N LYS A 5 -19.03 -16.58 23.85
CA LYS A 5 -19.38 -16.87 22.45
C LYS A 5 -19.62 -15.58 21.67
N ARG A 6 -19.61 -15.63 20.32
CA ARG A 6 -19.88 -14.48 19.44
C ARG A 6 -21.24 -13.83 19.63
N ASN A 7 -22.22 -14.59 20.16
CA ASN A 7 -23.56 -14.09 20.52
C ASN A 7 -23.64 -13.50 21.96
N GLY A 8 -22.47 -13.33 22.62
CA GLY A 8 -22.38 -12.79 23.98
C GLY A 8 -22.69 -13.79 25.11
N LYS A 9 -23.12 -15.02 24.82
CA LYS A 9 -23.43 -16.02 25.85
C LYS A 9 -22.16 -16.63 26.44
N PHE A 10 -22.18 -16.90 27.73
CA PHE A 10 -21.13 -17.67 28.41
C PHE A 10 -21.36 -19.17 28.23
N GLU A 11 -20.27 -19.89 28.06
CA GLU A 11 -20.25 -21.36 27.96
C GLU A 11 -19.04 -21.91 28.71
N ASP A 12 -19.18 -23.06 29.37
CA ASP A 12 -18.05 -23.70 30.04
C ASP A 12 -16.97 -24.12 29.02
N VAL A 13 -15.71 -23.94 29.42
CA VAL A 13 -14.56 -24.34 28.58
C VAL A 13 -14.61 -25.85 28.35
N SER A 14 -14.50 -26.25 27.10
CA SER A 14 -14.33 -27.65 26.69
C SER A 14 -13.16 -27.75 25.75
N PHE A 15 -12.10 -28.45 26.18
CA PHE A 15 -10.92 -28.71 25.38
C PHE A 15 -11.27 -29.50 24.10
N ASP A 16 -12.22 -30.43 24.20
CA ASP A 16 -12.70 -31.18 23.02
C ASP A 16 -13.29 -30.29 21.94
N LYS A 17 -13.95 -29.18 22.34
CA LYS A 17 -14.48 -28.22 21.37
C LYS A 17 -13.37 -27.43 20.69
N VAL A 18 -12.30 -27.09 21.40
CA VAL A 18 -11.12 -26.42 20.83
C VAL A 18 -10.43 -27.35 19.82
N ILE A 19 -10.11 -28.58 20.23
CA ILE A 19 -9.49 -29.59 19.37
C ILE A 19 -10.37 -29.87 18.14
N ARG A 20 -11.65 -30.11 18.34
CA ARG A 20 -12.60 -30.35 17.24
C ARG A 20 -12.67 -29.19 16.26
N ARG A 21 -12.61 -27.93 16.73
CA ARG A 21 -12.58 -26.74 15.88
C ARG A 21 -11.35 -26.76 14.96
N ILE A 22 -10.18 -27.04 15.51
CA ILE A 22 -8.92 -27.11 14.76
C ILE A 22 -8.94 -28.27 13.76
N ARG A 23 -9.34 -29.46 14.19
CA ARG A 23 -9.46 -30.65 13.33
C ARG A 23 -10.44 -30.45 12.17
N ASN A 24 -11.59 -29.82 12.42
CA ASN A 24 -12.57 -29.52 11.36
C ASN A 24 -12.02 -28.57 10.31
N ILE A 25 -11.23 -27.57 10.73
CA ILE A 25 -10.58 -26.64 9.79
C ILE A 25 -9.49 -27.38 9.00
N ALA A 26 -8.68 -28.17 9.67
CA ALA A 26 -7.62 -28.96 9.03
C ALA A 26 -8.18 -29.97 8.01
N ALA A 27 -9.27 -30.65 8.34
CA ALA A 27 -9.92 -31.60 7.42
C ALA A 27 -10.41 -30.94 6.13
N ASN A 28 -10.86 -29.69 6.19
CA ASN A 28 -11.29 -28.91 5.01
C ASN A 28 -10.13 -28.36 4.17
N CYS A 29 -8.88 -28.62 4.55
CA CYS A 29 -7.69 -28.14 3.84
C CYS A 29 -7.10 -29.14 2.81
N GLY A 30 -7.76 -30.25 2.55
CA GLY A 30 -7.27 -31.26 1.58
C GLY A 30 -6.15 -32.17 2.10
N GLY A 31 -6.01 -32.29 3.43
CA GLY A 31 -5.01 -33.12 4.11
C GLY A 31 -3.74 -32.32 4.46
N LEU A 32 -3.60 -31.99 5.74
CA LEU A 32 -2.39 -31.39 6.29
C LEU A 32 -1.56 -32.51 6.94
N ASN A 33 -0.55 -33.01 6.23
CA ASN A 33 0.23 -34.19 6.66
C ASN A 33 1.39 -33.81 7.60
N GLY A 34 1.81 -32.56 7.59
CA GLY A 34 2.97 -32.06 8.36
C GLY A 34 2.61 -31.26 9.62
N VAL A 35 1.37 -31.37 10.13
CA VAL A 35 0.89 -30.54 11.26
C VAL A 35 0.48 -31.41 12.45
N GLU A 36 1.11 -31.18 13.60
CA GLU A 36 0.76 -31.78 14.88
C GLU A 36 -0.39 -30.99 15.54
N LEU A 37 -1.64 -31.34 15.19
CA LEU A 37 -2.84 -30.61 15.63
C LEU A 37 -3.01 -30.64 17.15
N ASP A 38 -2.63 -31.73 17.79
CA ASP A 38 -2.77 -31.90 19.24
C ASP A 38 -1.76 -31.02 20.00
N GLU A 39 -0.55 -30.78 19.45
CA GLU A 39 0.41 -29.83 20.01
C GLU A 39 -0.14 -28.39 19.99
N ILE A 40 -0.73 -27.98 18.86
CA ILE A 40 -1.39 -26.65 18.77
C ILE A 40 -2.51 -26.55 19.79
N ALA A 41 -3.38 -27.56 19.87
CA ALA A 41 -4.50 -27.58 20.81
C ALA A 41 -4.03 -27.49 22.25
N GLN A 42 -2.98 -28.20 22.63
CA GLN A 42 -2.40 -28.17 23.97
C GLN A 42 -1.84 -26.79 24.30
N LYS A 43 -1.07 -26.17 23.38
CA LYS A 43 -0.54 -24.82 23.54
C LYS A 43 -1.66 -23.78 23.68
N ILE A 44 -2.76 -23.89 22.91
CA ILE A 44 -3.89 -22.98 23.03
C ILE A 44 -4.60 -23.14 24.37
N CYS A 45 -4.80 -24.38 24.82
CA CYS A 45 -5.44 -24.64 26.10
C CYS A 45 -4.71 -24.01 27.29
N SER A 46 -3.38 -23.93 27.25
CA SER A 46 -2.59 -23.26 28.29
C SER A 46 -2.77 -21.73 28.34
N HIS A 47 -3.34 -21.14 27.29
CA HIS A 47 -3.59 -19.69 27.20
C HIS A 47 -5.06 -19.31 27.45
N ILE A 48 -5.91 -20.27 27.81
CA ILE A 48 -7.32 -19.99 28.11
C ILE A 48 -7.44 -19.41 29.52
N PHE A 49 -8.11 -18.26 29.62
CA PHE A 49 -8.50 -17.62 30.88
C PHE A 49 -10.01 -17.45 30.95
N ASP A 50 -10.55 -17.20 32.17
CA ASP A 50 -11.99 -17.02 32.34
C ASP A 50 -12.48 -15.77 31.60
N GLY A 51 -13.55 -15.93 30.83
CA GLY A 51 -14.13 -14.85 30.03
C GLY A 51 -13.46 -14.58 28.68
N VAL A 52 -12.49 -15.39 28.24
CA VAL A 52 -11.87 -15.22 26.91
C VAL A 52 -12.91 -15.38 25.80
N LYS A 53 -12.86 -14.52 24.78
CA LYS A 53 -13.77 -14.63 23.63
C LYS A 53 -13.33 -15.74 22.68
N THR A 54 -14.29 -16.50 22.16
CA THR A 54 -13.97 -17.56 21.17
C THR A 54 -13.38 -17.00 19.88
N SER A 55 -13.61 -15.74 19.53
CA SER A 55 -12.92 -15.04 18.41
C SER A 55 -11.46 -14.75 18.71
N GLU A 56 -11.12 -14.44 19.96
CA GLU A 56 -9.72 -14.23 20.39
C GLU A 56 -8.95 -15.54 20.43
N LEU A 57 -9.61 -16.65 20.80
CA LEU A 57 -9.02 -17.99 20.73
C LEU A 57 -8.71 -18.40 19.28
N ASP A 58 -9.62 -18.18 18.33
CA ASP A 58 -9.37 -18.43 16.91
C ASP A 58 -8.16 -17.58 16.42
N GLU A 59 -8.08 -16.30 16.83
CA GLU A 59 -6.98 -15.42 16.47
C GLU A 59 -5.63 -15.87 17.05
N LEU A 60 -5.62 -16.27 18.32
CA LEU A 60 -4.44 -16.82 18.98
C LEU A 60 -3.99 -18.12 18.33
N THR A 61 -4.94 -19.00 17.99
CA THR A 61 -4.66 -20.27 17.28
C THR A 61 -4.00 -20.02 15.93
N GLY A 62 -4.54 -19.05 15.15
CA GLY A 62 -3.96 -18.67 13.87
C GLY A 62 -2.53 -18.13 14.00
N ARG A 63 -2.27 -17.27 14.99
CA ARG A 63 -0.92 -16.73 15.25
C ARG A 63 0.05 -17.84 15.68
N LEU A 64 -0.37 -18.74 16.54
CA LEU A 64 0.46 -19.86 16.97
C LEU A 64 0.79 -20.80 15.80
N ALA A 65 -0.18 -21.17 14.98
CA ALA A 65 0.07 -21.95 13.79
C ALA A 65 1.02 -21.24 12.82
N ALA A 66 0.84 -19.91 12.62
CA ALA A 66 1.72 -19.09 11.78
C ALA A 66 3.18 -19.07 12.30
N SER A 67 3.41 -19.05 13.62
CA SER A 67 4.76 -19.10 14.19
C SER A 67 5.47 -20.45 13.96
N MET A 68 4.72 -21.49 13.64
CA MET A 68 5.25 -22.84 13.38
C MET A 68 5.50 -23.12 11.88
N ILE A 69 5.36 -22.14 11.00
CA ILE A 69 5.59 -22.28 9.54
C ILE A 69 7.01 -22.80 9.25
N THR A 70 7.98 -22.45 10.08
CA THR A 70 9.38 -22.93 9.96
C THR A 70 9.52 -24.43 10.18
N HIS A 71 8.59 -25.08 10.88
CA HIS A 71 8.58 -26.54 11.07
C HIS A 71 8.03 -27.25 9.84
N HIS A 72 6.90 -26.75 9.28
CA HIS A 72 6.31 -27.27 8.06
C HIS A 72 5.39 -26.22 7.39
N PRO A 73 5.38 -26.08 6.04
CA PRO A 73 4.52 -25.12 5.33
C PRO A 73 3.02 -25.25 5.61
N ASP A 74 2.54 -26.47 5.89
CA ASP A 74 1.13 -26.75 6.19
C ASP A 74 0.61 -25.98 7.42
N TYR A 75 1.47 -25.60 8.35
CA TYR A 75 1.09 -24.71 9.46
C TYR A 75 0.63 -23.34 8.95
N GLY A 76 1.21 -22.84 7.86
CA GLY A 76 0.76 -21.60 7.20
C GLY A 76 -0.62 -21.73 6.58
N VAL A 77 -0.91 -22.89 5.97
CA VAL A 77 -2.24 -23.21 5.41
C VAL A 77 -3.28 -23.28 6.53
N LEU A 78 -2.97 -23.97 7.61
CA LEU A 78 -3.87 -24.04 8.78
C LEU A 78 -4.10 -22.66 9.38
N ALA A 79 -3.03 -21.88 9.57
CA ALA A 79 -3.10 -20.53 10.13
C ALA A 79 -4.03 -19.62 9.31
N SER A 80 -3.86 -19.59 7.98
CA SER A 80 -4.70 -18.79 7.10
C SER A 80 -6.17 -19.19 7.18
N ARG A 81 -6.47 -20.47 7.16
CA ARG A 81 -7.83 -20.99 7.24
C ARG A 81 -8.52 -20.66 8.55
N ILE A 82 -7.80 -20.72 9.67
CA ILE A 82 -8.33 -20.34 10.99
C ILE A 82 -8.72 -18.86 11.02
N VAL A 83 -7.79 -17.97 10.62
CA VAL A 83 -8.05 -16.51 10.69
C VAL A 83 -9.12 -16.07 9.70
N ILE A 84 -9.16 -16.63 8.48
CA ILE A 84 -10.19 -16.33 7.48
C ILE A 84 -11.56 -16.82 7.98
N SER A 85 -11.66 -18.04 8.48
CA SER A 85 -12.89 -18.56 9.05
C SER A 85 -13.36 -17.76 10.27
N ASN A 86 -12.42 -17.28 11.11
CA ASN A 86 -12.72 -16.36 12.21
C ASN A 86 -13.31 -15.05 11.69
N HIS A 87 -12.67 -14.45 10.69
CA HIS A 87 -13.09 -13.21 10.07
C HIS A 87 -14.49 -13.31 9.45
N GLN A 88 -14.74 -14.37 8.66
CA GLN A 88 -16.05 -14.61 8.06
C GLN A 88 -17.17 -14.75 9.11
N LYS A 89 -16.90 -15.39 10.27
CA LYS A 89 -17.85 -15.50 11.38
C LYS A 89 -18.11 -14.18 12.11
N ASN A 90 -17.20 -13.22 12.01
CA ASN A 90 -17.32 -11.91 12.66
C ASN A 90 -17.95 -10.83 11.76
N THR A 91 -18.20 -11.14 10.48
CA THR A 91 -18.79 -10.23 9.47
C THR A 91 -20.18 -10.70 9.03
N LEU A 92 -20.98 -9.80 8.46
CA LEU A 92 -22.27 -10.14 7.87
C LEU A 92 -22.11 -11.10 6.67
N ASN A 93 -23.18 -11.79 6.29
CA ASN A 93 -23.10 -12.85 5.29
C ASN A 93 -23.12 -12.33 3.85
N THR A 94 -23.87 -11.27 3.54
CA THR A 94 -24.05 -10.77 2.18
C THR A 94 -23.21 -9.51 1.93
N PHE A 95 -22.76 -9.33 0.70
CA PHE A 95 -22.07 -8.12 0.27
C PHE A 95 -22.93 -6.88 0.44
N SER A 96 -24.18 -6.97 -0.01
CA SER A 96 -25.08 -5.83 0.00
C SER A 96 -25.36 -5.31 1.41
N ASP A 97 -25.56 -6.19 2.41
CA ASP A 97 -25.80 -5.77 3.78
C ASP A 97 -24.58 -5.10 4.40
N LYS A 98 -23.37 -5.58 4.08
CA LYS A 98 -22.10 -4.95 4.51
C LYS A 98 -21.92 -3.57 3.90
N MET A 99 -22.16 -3.42 2.60
CA MET A 99 -22.03 -2.12 1.90
C MET A 99 -23.10 -1.12 2.34
N MET A 100 -24.35 -1.56 2.58
CA MET A 100 -25.39 -0.71 3.16
C MET A 100 -25.01 -0.26 4.57
N LEU A 101 -24.48 -1.16 5.41
CA LEU A 101 -24.02 -0.83 6.74
C LEU A 101 -22.90 0.22 6.71
N LEU A 102 -21.92 0.07 5.80
CA LEU A 102 -20.84 1.03 5.59
C LEU A 102 -21.37 2.39 5.11
N TYR A 103 -22.27 2.41 4.12
CA TYR A 103 -22.85 3.63 3.58
C TYR A 103 -23.58 4.46 4.64
N HIS A 104 -24.40 3.82 5.48
CA HIS A 104 -25.18 4.52 6.50
C HIS A 104 -24.39 4.94 7.76
N ASN A 105 -23.23 4.33 8.01
CA ASN A 105 -22.46 4.60 9.24
C ASN A 105 -21.10 5.28 8.98
N THR A 106 -20.75 5.54 7.71
CA THR A 106 -19.48 6.18 7.33
C THR A 106 -19.70 7.05 6.10
N GLU A 107 -18.71 7.88 5.79
CA GLU A 107 -18.67 8.65 4.54
C GLU A 107 -17.77 7.99 3.47
N CYS A 108 -17.45 6.71 3.62
CA CYS A 108 -16.48 6.05 2.75
C CYS A 108 -17.06 5.53 1.44
N LEU A 109 -18.40 5.55 1.25
CA LEU A 109 -19.06 5.16 0.01
C LEU A 109 -19.90 6.29 -0.58
N SER A 110 -19.83 6.46 -1.90
CA SER A 110 -20.54 7.50 -2.65
C SER A 110 -22.01 7.15 -2.91
N ASN A 111 -22.83 8.18 -3.15
CA ASN A 111 -24.23 8.01 -3.54
C ASN A 111 -24.37 7.23 -4.85
N GLU A 112 -23.46 7.43 -5.80
CA GLU A 112 -23.44 6.72 -7.08
C GLU A 112 -23.18 5.22 -6.87
N PHE A 113 -22.18 4.88 -6.07
CA PHE A 113 -21.91 3.50 -5.69
C PHE A 113 -23.12 2.84 -5.04
N TYR A 114 -23.76 3.55 -4.11
CA TYR A 114 -24.95 3.04 -3.40
C TYR A 114 -26.15 2.84 -4.33
N THR A 115 -26.33 3.69 -5.33
CA THR A 115 -27.36 3.53 -6.36
C THR A 115 -27.13 2.27 -7.19
N ASN A 116 -25.90 2.05 -7.65
CA ASN A 116 -25.52 0.84 -8.39
C ASN A 116 -25.65 -0.42 -7.52
N LEU A 117 -25.30 -0.34 -6.24
CA LEU A 117 -25.49 -1.44 -5.29
C LEU A 117 -26.96 -1.84 -5.19
N LYS A 118 -27.87 -0.89 -4.99
CA LYS A 118 -29.33 -1.18 -4.93
C LYS A 118 -29.83 -1.83 -6.21
N LYS A 119 -29.38 -1.34 -7.37
CA LYS A 119 -29.78 -1.84 -8.69
C LYS A 119 -29.38 -3.30 -8.89
N TYR A 120 -28.21 -3.71 -8.44
CA TYR A 120 -27.63 -5.02 -8.74
C TYR A 120 -27.53 -5.97 -7.54
N LYS A 121 -28.06 -5.59 -6.37
CA LYS A 121 -27.97 -6.30 -5.09
C LYS A 121 -28.09 -7.83 -5.23
N ASN A 122 -29.21 -8.30 -5.79
CA ASN A 122 -29.53 -9.73 -5.82
C ASN A 122 -28.57 -10.55 -6.73
N GLN A 123 -28.12 -9.94 -7.83
CA GLN A 123 -27.19 -10.59 -8.76
C GLN A 123 -25.79 -10.70 -8.13
N ILE A 124 -25.34 -9.64 -7.47
CA ILE A 124 -24.05 -9.59 -6.81
C ILE A 124 -24.00 -10.58 -5.65
N ASP A 125 -24.99 -10.54 -4.75
CA ASP A 125 -25.02 -11.41 -3.55
C ASP A 125 -25.04 -12.90 -3.91
N LYS A 126 -25.63 -13.27 -5.05
CA LYS A 126 -25.62 -14.65 -5.55
C LYS A 126 -24.32 -15.06 -6.22
N HIS A 127 -23.56 -14.09 -6.74
CA HIS A 127 -22.38 -14.37 -7.56
C HIS A 127 -21.09 -14.45 -6.75
N ILE A 128 -21.03 -13.75 -5.61
CA ILE A 128 -19.82 -13.74 -4.79
C ILE A 128 -19.58 -15.11 -4.19
N ASP A 129 -18.38 -15.64 -4.44
CA ASP A 129 -17.90 -16.88 -3.86
C ASP A 129 -16.92 -16.60 -2.71
N TYR A 130 -17.41 -16.67 -1.48
CA TYR A 130 -16.59 -16.42 -0.28
C TYR A 130 -15.60 -17.55 0.06
N ASP A 131 -15.70 -18.71 -0.58
CA ASP A 131 -14.72 -19.76 -0.39
C ASP A 131 -13.37 -19.39 -1.03
N ARG A 132 -13.38 -18.48 -2.01
CA ARG A 132 -12.16 -17.90 -2.58
C ARG A 132 -11.34 -17.06 -1.61
N ASP A 133 -11.91 -16.61 -0.48
CA ASP A 133 -11.11 -15.99 0.59
C ASP A 133 -10.02 -16.94 1.09
N PHE A 134 -10.29 -18.26 1.12
CA PHE A 134 -9.33 -19.27 1.56
C PHE A 134 -8.14 -19.51 0.61
N SER A 135 -8.11 -18.81 -0.52
CA SER A 135 -6.97 -18.80 -1.44
C SER A 135 -5.83 -17.85 -1.01
N TYR A 136 -6.06 -17.01 0.00
CA TYR A 136 -5.02 -16.16 0.58
C TYR A 136 -4.24 -16.92 1.66
N ASP A 137 -2.92 -16.73 1.68
CA ASP A 137 -2.10 -17.19 2.80
C ASP A 137 -2.28 -16.30 4.04
N TYR A 138 -1.66 -16.68 5.14
CA TYR A 138 -1.77 -15.96 6.41
C TYR A 138 -1.28 -14.50 6.32
N PHE A 139 -0.13 -14.29 5.68
CA PHE A 139 0.47 -12.96 5.55
C PHE A 139 -0.36 -12.04 4.65
N ALA A 140 -0.78 -12.54 3.48
CA ALA A 140 -1.62 -11.79 2.56
C ALA A 140 -2.96 -11.41 3.22
N PHE A 141 -3.63 -12.36 3.88
CA PHE A 141 -4.89 -12.08 4.57
C PHE A 141 -4.73 -11.04 5.69
N LYS A 142 -3.68 -11.16 6.53
CA LYS A 142 -3.41 -10.19 7.60
C LYS A 142 -3.05 -8.80 7.07
N THR A 143 -2.41 -8.74 5.92
CA THR A 143 -2.14 -7.47 5.23
C THR A 143 -3.44 -6.81 4.77
N LEU A 144 -4.34 -7.57 4.13
CA LEU A 144 -5.66 -7.07 3.73
C LEU A 144 -6.47 -6.60 4.95
N GLU A 145 -6.54 -7.41 5.99
CA GLU A 145 -7.26 -7.10 7.24
C GLU A 145 -6.75 -5.82 7.92
N LYS A 146 -5.43 -5.65 7.95
CA LYS A 146 -4.79 -4.50 8.59
C LYS A 146 -5.06 -3.20 7.84
N ALA A 147 -4.88 -3.18 6.52
CA ALA A 147 -4.76 -1.96 5.74
C ALA A 147 -5.88 -1.73 4.71
N TYR A 148 -6.46 -2.77 4.11
CA TYR A 148 -7.30 -2.63 2.92
C TYR A 148 -8.80 -2.74 3.16
N LEU A 149 -9.21 -3.66 4.05
CA LEU A 149 -10.64 -3.91 4.28
C LEU A 149 -11.30 -2.76 5.03
N LEU A 150 -12.46 -2.32 4.56
CA LEU A 150 -13.21 -1.20 5.15
C LEU A 150 -13.73 -1.53 6.55
N LYS A 151 -13.72 -0.50 7.40
CA LYS A 151 -14.03 -0.58 8.82
C LYS A 151 -15.09 0.45 9.22
N ILE A 152 -15.86 0.12 10.25
CA ILE A 152 -16.65 1.09 11.01
C ILE A 152 -15.95 1.23 12.37
N LYS A 153 -15.39 2.41 12.65
CA LYS A 153 -14.48 2.62 13.78
C LYS A 153 -13.31 1.62 13.68
N SER A 154 -13.14 0.72 14.64
CA SER A 154 -12.12 -0.33 14.65
C SER A 154 -12.59 -1.69 14.12
N LYS A 155 -13.91 -1.87 13.89
CA LYS A 155 -14.47 -3.15 13.46
C LYS A 155 -14.42 -3.27 11.94
N ILE A 156 -13.76 -4.32 11.44
CA ILE A 156 -13.72 -4.65 10.02
C ILE A 156 -15.08 -5.18 9.57
N ILE A 157 -15.56 -4.68 8.43
CA ILE A 157 -16.85 -5.03 7.85
C ILE A 157 -16.70 -5.84 6.57
N GLU A 158 -15.73 -5.47 5.71
CA GLU A 158 -15.45 -6.17 4.46
C GLU A 158 -14.72 -7.50 4.65
N ARG A 159 -14.98 -8.45 3.76
CA ARG A 159 -14.13 -9.61 3.47
C ARG A 159 -13.27 -9.33 2.23
N PRO A 160 -12.21 -10.10 1.95
CA PRO A 160 -11.43 -9.91 0.72
C PRO A 160 -12.28 -9.90 -0.56
N GLN A 161 -13.23 -10.84 -0.70
CA GLN A 161 -14.13 -10.88 -1.86
C GLN A 161 -15.05 -9.66 -1.94
N ASP A 162 -15.45 -9.07 -0.82
CA ASP A 162 -16.22 -7.82 -0.81
C ASP A 162 -15.41 -6.65 -1.35
N MET A 163 -14.14 -6.54 -0.98
CA MET A 163 -13.24 -5.51 -1.51
C MET A 163 -13.12 -5.62 -3.04
N LEU A 164 -12.92 -6.83 -3.56
CA LEU A 164 -12.81 -7.05 -5.01
C LEU A 164 -14.14 -6.73 -5.74
N MET A 165 -15.27 -7.10 -5.15
CA MET A 165 -16.58 -6.77 -5.71
C MET A 165 -16.87 -5.26 -5.62
N ARG A 166 -16.49 -4.58 -4.54
CA ARG A 166 -16.62 -3.12 -4.40
C ARG A 166 -15.84 -2.40 -5.50
N VAL A 167 -14.62 -2.81 -5.77
CA VAL A 167 -13.80 -2.27 -6.86
C VAL A 167 -14.50 -2.48 -8.21
N SER A 168 -14.95 -3.70 -8.48
CA SER A 168 -15.62 -4.06 -9.74
C SER A 168 -16.92 -3.27 -9.95
N LEU A 169 -17.74 -3.14 -8.90
CA LEU A 169 -18.99 -2.38 -8.94
C LEU A 169 -18.73 -0.89 -9.17
N PHE A 170 -17.70 -0.33 -8.52
CA PHE A 170 -17.34 1.07 -8.71
C PHE A 170 -16.89 1.36 -10.15
N LEU A 171 -16.02 0.52 -10.70
CA LEU A 171 -15.46 0.73 -12.03
C LEU A 171 -16.47 0.51 -13.16
N HIS A 172 -17.38 -0.45 -13.00
CA HIS A 172 -18.24 -0.93 -14.07
C HIS A 172 -19.74 -0.85 -13.79
N GLY A 173 -20.16 -0.33 -12.65
CA GLY A 173 -21.59 -0.27 -12.28
C GLY A 173 -22.48 0.46 -13.29
N ASN A 174 -21.94 1.48 -13.94
CA ASN A 174 -22.67 2.25 -14.97
C ASN A 174 -22.66 1.57 -16.36
N THR A 175 -21.75 0.62 -16.59
CA THR A 175 -21.67 -0.09 -17.89
C THR A 175 -22.49 -1.37 -17.93
N GLY A 176 -22.96 -1.85 -16.78
CA GLY A 176 -23.84 -3.01 -16.66
C GLY A 176 -23.29 -4.13 -15.80
N ILE A 177 -24.20 -4.97 -15.30
CA ILE A 177 -23.85 -6.03 -14.33
C ILE A 177 -22.87 -7.06 -14.90
N ASP A 178 -22.96 -7.40 -16.18
CA ASP A 178 -22.09 -8.40 -16.80
C ASP A 178 -20.61 -7.99 -16.73
N LYS A 179 -20.32 -6.69 -16.93
CA LYS A 179 -18.96 -6.15 -16.80
C LYS A 179 -18.47 -6.14 -15.35
N VAL A 180 -19.36 -5.85 -14.40
CA VAL A 180 -19.07 -5.94 -12.97
C VAL A 180 -18.67 -7.36 -12.59
N LEU A 181 -19.48 -8.35 -12.97
CA LEU A 181 -19.22 -9.76 -12.65
C LEU A 181 -17.98 -10.31 -13.38
N GLN A 182 -17.73 -9.88 -14.61
CA GLN A 182 -16.53 -10.24 -15.36
C GLN A 182 -15.27 -9.72 -14.66
N CYS A 183 -15.25 -8.43 -14.28
CA CYS A 183 -14.14 -7.82 -13.57
C CYS A 183 -13.90 -8.51 -12.22
N TYR A 184 -14.96 -8.73 -11.42
CA TYR A 184 -14.87 -9.47 -10.18
C TYR A 184 -14.27 -10.86 -10.38
N ASN A 185 -14.70 -11.61 -11.38
CA ASN A 185 -14.18 -12.95 -11.64
C ASN A 185 -12.66 -12.92 -11.95
N PHE A 186 -12.20 -11.97 -12.74
CA PHE A 186 -10.77 -11.84 -13.03
C PHE A 186 -9.96 -11.51 -11.77
N LEU A 187 -10.43 -10.54 -10.97
CA LEU A 187 -9.77 -10.17 -9.70
C LEU A 187 -9.79 -11.32 -8.70
N SER A 188 -10.96 -11.95 -8.52
CA SER A 188 -11.18 -13.01 -7.56
C SER A 188 -10.41 -14.30 -7.88
N ASN A 189 -10.21 -14.60 -9.16
CA ASN A 189 -9.38 -15.70 -9.63
C ASN A 189 -7.90 -15.34 -9.80
N LYS A 190 -7.48 -14.11 -9.37
CA LYS A 190 -6.09 -13.66 -9.35
C LYS A 190 -5.43 -13.55 -10.74
N TYR A 191 -6.20 -13.28 -11.81
CA TYR A 191 -5.61 -12.96 -13.11
C TYR A 191 -4.87 -11.64 -13.10
N PHE A 192 -5.37 -10.65 -12.34
CA PHE A 192 -4.70 -9.38 -12.06
C PHE A 192 -5.19 -8.80 -10.73
N ILE A 193 -4.52 -7.77 -10.25
CA ILE A 193 -4.93 -6.97 -9.10
C ILE A 193 -4.69 -5.49 -9.38
N HIS A 194 -5.56 -4.63 -8.89
CA HIS A 194 -5.36 -3.19 -8.95
C HIS A 194 -4.32 -2.71 -7.93
N ALA A 195 -3.70 -1.56 -8.23
CA ALA A 195 -2.80 -0.90 -7.30
C ALA A 195 -3.54 -0.40 -6.04
N THR A 196 -2.77 -0.19 -4.98
CA THR A 196 -3.26 0.21 -3.66
C THR A 196 -4.27 1.37 -3.68
N PRO A 197 -4.06 2.49 -4.41
CA PRO A 197 -5.04 3.58 -4.41
C PRO A 197 -6.43 3.17 -4.93
N THR A 198 -6.48 2.32 -5.95
CA THR A 198 -7.75 1.77 -6.45
C THR A 198 -8.43 0.91 -5.39
N LEU A 199 -7.69 -0.01 -4.75
CA LEU A 199 -8.25 -0.87 -3.70
C LEU A 199 -8.74 -0.08 -2.49
N PHE A 200 -8.09 1.05 -2.15
CA PHE A 200 -8.46 1.90 -1.02
C PHE A 200 -9.68 2.78 -1.32
N HIS A 201 -9.70 3.40 -2.49
CA HIS A 201 -10.60 4.51 -2.77
C HIS A 201 -11.76 4.19 -3.72
N ALA A 202 -11.76 3.01 -4.38
CA ALA A 202 -12.88 2.61 -5.22
C ALA A 202 -14.18 2.56 -4.41
N GLY A 203 -15.19 3.27 -4.89
CA GLY A 203 -16.48 3.44 -4.22
C GLY A 203 -16.58 4.68 -3.34
N SER A 204 -15.48 5.39 -3.04
CA SER A 204 -15.51 6.58 -2.19
C SER A 204 -15.99 7.83 -2.95
N PRO A 205 -16.50 8.87 -2.23
CA PRO A 205 -16.93 10.13 -2.85
C PRO A 205 -15.77 10.90 -3.53
N LYS A 206 -14.54 10.70 -3.04
CA LYS A 206 -13.31 11.31 -3.58
C LYS A 206 -12.36 10.20 -3.98
N SER A 207 -12.71 9.49 -5.04
CA SER A 207 -11.94 8.35 -5.52
C SER A 207 -10.72 8.81 -6.33
N GLN A 208 -9.54 8.77 -5.72
CA GLN A 208 -8.26 8.89 -6.40
C GLN A 208 -7.72 7.47 -6.66
N LEU A 209 -7.57 7.07 -7.93
CA LEU A 209 -7.23 5.69 -8.32
C LEU A 209 -5.82 5.54 -8.86
N LEU A 210 -5.14 6.64 -9.21
CA LEU A 210 -3.79 6.62 -9.75
C LEU A 210 -2.76 6.37 -8.65
N SER A 211 -1.75 5.56 -8.96
CA SER A 211 -0.72 5.18 -7.99
C SER A 211 0.57 5.97 -8.09
N CYS A 212 0.88 6.51 -9.27
CA CYS A 212 2.18 7.14 -9.56
C CYS A 212 1.98 8.47 -10.28
N PHE A 213 2.76 9.47 -9.87
CA PHE A 213 2.74 10.82 -10.40
C PHE A 213 4.17 11.29 -10.66
N LEU A 214 4.38 11.95 -11.80
CA LEU A 214 5.67 12.57 -12.16
C LEU A 214 5.49 14.09 -12.20
N ILE A 215 6.39 14.81 -11.52
CA ILE A 215 6.32 16.25 -11.39
C ILE A 215 7.71 16.85 -11.61
N GLY A 216 7.78 17.92 -12.42
CA GLY A 216 8.96 18.78 -12.53
C GLY A 216 8.93 19.91 -11.51
N THR A 217 10.10 20.46 -11.20
CA THR A 217 10.25 21.60 -10.29
C THR A 217 10.87 22.77 -11.02
N GLU A 218 10.22 23.94 -10.96
CA GLU A 218 10.76 25.19 -11.53
C GLU A 218 11.77 25.83 -10.58
N ASP A 219 12.83 26.43 -11.14
CA ASP A 219 13.89 27.12 -10.40
C ASP A 219 13.40 28.50 -9.85
N SER A 220 12.46 28.46 -8.94
CA SER A 220 11.97 29.62 -8.18
C SER A 220 11.38 29.17 -6.84
N ILE A 221 11.42 30.03 -5.84
CA ILE A 221 10.78 29.75 -4.54
C ILE A 221 9.31 29.38 -4.72
N LYS A 222 8.58 30.10 -5.57
CA LYS A 222 7.18 29.81 -5.87
C LYS A 222 7.01 28.42 -6.52
N GLY A 223 7.86 28.08 -7.49
CA GLY A 223 7.84 26.78 -8.15
C GLY A 223 8.18 25.64 -7.21
N ILE A 224 9.23 25.76 -6.41
CA ILE A 224 9.66 24.77 -5.41
C ILE A 224 8.53 24.48 -4.43
N TYR A 225 7.96 25.52 -3.79
CA TYR A 225 6.89 25.33 -2.80
C TYR A 225 5.57 24.88 -3.42
N LYS A 226 5.28 25.25 -4.68
CA LYS A 226 4.15 24.69 -5.41
C LYS A 226 4.33 23.18 -5.56
N THR A 227 5.49 22.71 -6.02
CA THR A 227 5.79 21.27 -6.17
C THR A 227 5.70 20.54 -4.83
N ILE A 228 6.22 21.11 -3.73
CA ILE A 228 6.08 20.53 -2.38
C ILE A 228 4.61 20.40 -2.00
N THR A 229 3.79 21.41 -2.27
CA THR A 229 2.35 21.39 -2.00
C THR A 229 1.64 20.30 -2.81
N ASP A 230 1.95 20.20 -4.10
CA ASP A 230 1.41 19.15 -4.98
C ASP A 230 1.79 17.76 -4.46
N CYS A 231 3.06 17.56 -4.08
CA CYS A 231 3.54 16.33 -3.45
C CYS A 231 2.75 15.99 -2.16
N ALA A 232 2.52 16.97 -1.30
CA ALA A 232 1.75 16.80 -0.08
C ALA A 232 0.31 16.36 -0.38
N GLN A 233 -0.35 16.99 -1.35
CA GLN A 233 -1.72 16.65 -1.76
C GLN A 233 -1.81 15.24 -2.35
N ILE A 234 -0.86 14.85 -3.20
CA ILE A 234 -0.81 13.50 -3.81
C ILE A 234 -0.54 12.44 -2.73
N SER A 235 0.43 12.69 -1.85
CA SER A 235 0.79 11.78 -0.75
C SER A 235 -0.38 11.53 0.19
N LYS A 236 -1.19 12.55 0.47
CA LYS A 236 -2.42 12.41 1.27
C LYS A 236 -3.37 11.34 0.73
N TRP A 237 -3.36 11.08 -0.58
CA TRP A 237 -4.23 10.11 -1.25
C TRP A 237 -3.47 8.82 -1.67
N ALA A 238 -2.36 8.50 -1.01
CA ALA A 238 -1.52 7.31 -1.25
C ALA A 238 -0.87 7.23 -2.65
N GLY A 239 -0.74 8.35 -3.37
CA GLY A 239 0.05 8.40 -4.59
C GLY A 239 1.55 8.36 -4.29
N GLY A 240 2.31 7.56 -5.05
CA GLY A 240 3.76 7.64 -5.10
C GLY A 240 4.19 8.75 -6.07
N ILE A 241 5.31 9.43 -5.79
CA ILE A 241 5.69 10.63 -6.53
C ILE A 241 7.13 10.52 -6.98
N GLY A 242 7.37 10.76 -8.29
CA GLY A 242 8.69 11.03 -8.86
C GLY A 242 8.84 12.53 -9.10
N VAL A 243 9.83 13.15 -8.51
CA VAL A 243 10.11 14.58 -8.64
C VAL A 243 11.43 14.78 -9.37
N HIS A 244 11.38 15.47 -10.50
CA HIS A 244 12.57 15.88 -11.26
C HIS A 244 13.05 17.23 -10.75
N VAL A 245 14.32 17.32 -10.35
CA VAL A 245 14.91 18.53 -9.75
C VAL A 245 16.11 19.07 -10.51
N SER A 246 16.44 18.51 -11.69
CA SER A 246 17.61 18.94 -12.48
C SER A 246 17.54 20.39 -12.98
N ASN A 247 16.35 21.00 -12.96
CA ASN A 247 16.18 22.42 -13.32
C ASN A 247 16.61 23.39 -12.22
N ILE A 248 16.79 22.93 -10.99
CA ILE A 248 17.12 23.79 -9.85
C ILE A 248 18.61 24.13 -9.90
N ARG A 249 18.93 25.41 -9.85
CA ARG A 249 20.33 25.87 -9.86
C ARG A 249 21.16 25.24 -8.75
N ALA A 250 22.39 24.93 -9.05
CA ALA A 250 23.33 24.31 -8.14
C ALA A 250 23.78 25.25 -7.01
N SER A 251 24.45 24.70 -6.02
CA SER A 251 25.14 25.44 -4.97
C SER A 251 26.15 26.44 -5.57
N ASN A 252 26.28 27.60 -4.95
CA ASN A 252 27.12 28.74 -5.35
C ASN A 252 26.71 29.46 -6.67
N SER A 253 25.63 29.05 -7.34
CA SER A 253 25.08 29.79 -8.48
C SER A 253 24.58 31.18 -8.07
N LEU A 254 24.77 32.17 -8.94
CA LEU A 254 24.40 33.57 -8.64
C LEU A 254 22.89 33.78 -8.64
N ILE A 255 22.38 34.37 -7.59
CA ILE A 255 20.99 34.86 -7.49
C ILE A 255 20.95 36.31 -7.91
N ARG A 256 20.65 36.59 -9.19
CA ARG A 256 20.73 37.92 -9.77
C ARG A 256 19.89 38.98 -9.02
N GLY A 257 18.73 38.60 -8.47
CA GLY A 257 17.83 39.54 -7.80
C GLY A 257 18.33 40.05 -6.44
N THR A 258 19.19 39.29 -5.76
CA THR A 258 19.71 39.63 -4.43
C THR A 258 21.22 39.77 -4.39
N ASN A 259 21.90 39.48 -5.51
CA ASN A 259 23.37 39.39 -5.60
C ASN A 259 23.96 38.38 -4.59
N GLY A 260 23.14 37.43 -4.13
CA GLY A 260 23.52 36.32 -3.26
C GLY A 260 23.89 35.07 -4.05
N ARG A 261 24.16 34.00 -3.33
CA ARG A 261 24.43 32.69 -3.90
C ARG A 261 23.42 31.65 -3.45
N SER A 262 23.15 30.70 -4.32
CA SER A 262 22.26 29.57 -4.04
C SER A 262 22.93 28.58 -3.08
N ASP A 263 22.16 27.98 -2.19
CA ASP A 263 22.59 26.82 -1.38
C ASP A 263 22.38 25.47 -2.10
N GLY A 264 21.90 25.50 -3.35
CA GLY A 264 21.68 24.32 -4.17
C GLY A 264 20.48 23.48 -3.78
N ILE A 265 20.47 22.21 -4.21
CA ILE A 265 19.33 21.31 -4.04
C ILE A 265 19.27 20.66 -2.66
N ILE A 266 20.36 20.58 -1.91
CA ILE A 266 20.40 19.79 -0.66
C ILE A 266 19.47 20.35 0.44
N PRO A 267 19.50 21.66 0.78
CA PRO A 267 18.57 22.22 1.77
C PRO A 267 17.10 22.10 1.32
N MET A 268 16.84 22.28 0.02
CA MET A 268 15.50 22.09 -0.55
C MET A 268 15.02 20.64 -0.34
N LEU A 269 15.83 19.64 -0.59
CA LEU A 269 15.47 18.23 -0.43
C LEU A 269 15.19 17.85 1.03
N LYS A 270 15.80 18.54 2.01
CA LYS A 270 15.41 18.37 3.44
C LYS A 270 13.95 18.78 3.69
N VAL A 271 13.45 19.82 3.03
CA VAL A 271 12.03 20.23 3.13
C VAL A 271 11.13 19.14 2.52
N TYR A 272 11.50 18.58 1.36
CA TYR A 272 10.79 17.44 0.78
C TYR A 272 10.79 16.23 1.72
N ASN A 273 11.93 15.91 2.35
CA ASN A 273 12.06 14.83 3.32
C ASN A 273 11.10 15.00 4.50
N SER A 274 11.08 16.18 5.10
CA SER A 274 10.18 16.50 6.22
C SER A 274 8.71 16.44 5.79
N THR A 275 8.40 16.87 4.57
CA THR A 275 7.05 16.79 4.00
C THR A 275 6.61 15.34 3.80
N ALA A 276 7.49 14.48 3.28
CA ALA A 276 7.21 13.06 3.08
C ALA A 276 6.92 12.33 4.41
N LEU A 277 7.64 12.68 5.46
CA LEU A 277 7.41 12.15 6.81
C LEU A 277 6.10 12.65 7.43
N PHE A 278 5.80 13.93 7.25
CA PHE A 278 4.61 14.56 7.84
C PHE A 278 3.32 14.12 7.15
N VAL A 279 3.30 14.10 5.82
CA VAL A 279 2.10 13.80 5.04
C VAL A 279 2.07 12.31 4.70
N ASN A 280 1.60 11.51 5.64
CA ASN A 280 1.33 10.10 5.43
C ASN A 280 -0.18 9.83 5.55
N GLN A 281 -0.66 8.70 4.99
CA GLN A 281 -2.06 8.29 5.09
C GLN A 281 -2.39 7.67 6.45
N SER A 282 -2.29 8.41 7.54
CA SER A 282 -2.73 7.94 8.87
C SER A 282 -2.25 6.52 9.21
N GLY A 283 -0.98 6.20 8.89
CA GLY A 283 -0.36 4.90 9.14
C GLY A 283 -0.76 3.77 8.16
N LYS A 284 -1.53 4.04 7.10
CA LYS A 284 -1.83 3.02 6.07
C LYS A 284 -0.67 2.85 5.09
N ARG A 285 -0.07 3.95 4.61
CA ARG A 285 1.08 3.96 3.72
C ARG A 285 1.94 5.19 4.01
N ALA A 286 3.26 5.02 4.15
CA ALA A 286 4.20 6.14 4.25
C ALA A 286 4.25 6.90 2.93
N GLY A 287 4.46 8.21 3.00
CA GLY A 287 4.76 9.04 1.84
C GLY A 287 6.01 8.52 1.12
N SER A 288 5.96 8.46 -0.21
CA SER A 288 7.06 7.93 -1.03
C SER A 288 7.37 8.92 -2.14
N PHE A 289 8.50 9.65 -1.99
CA PHE A 289 9.00 10.61 -2.96
C PHE A 289 10.32 10.09 -3.52
N ALA A 290 10.36 9.84 -4.83
CA ALA A 290 11.58 9.52 -5.56
C ALA A 290 12.09 10.79 -6.25
N ILE A 291 13.28 11.22 -5.92
CA ILE A 291 13.92 12.41 -6.47
C ILE A 291 14.85 11.98 -7.61
N TYR A 292 14.66 12.59 -8.76
CA TYR A 292 15.44 12.34 -9.96
C TYR A 292 16.37 13.51 -10.24
N LEU A 293 17.65 13.21 -10.45
CA LEU A 293 18.67 14.18 -10.85
C LEU A 293 19.46 13.63 -12.03
N GLU A 294 19.81 14.49 -12.96
CA GLU A 294 20.70 14.16 -14.08
C GLU A 294 22.15 14.18 -13.66
N THR A 295 22.98 13.34 -14.31
CA THR A 295 24.39 13.11 -13.93
C THR A 295 25.29 14.31 -14.15
N TRP A 296 24.91 15.26 -14.99
CA TRP A 296 25.65 16.48 -15.29
C TRP A 296 25.42 17.62 -14.32
N HIS A 297 24.49 17.49 -13.39
CA HIS A 297 24.19 18.54 -12.42
C HIS A 297 25.34 18.74 -11.43
N ALA A 298 25.70 20.00 -11.16
CA ALA A 298 26.88 20.30 -10.34
C ALA A 298 26.80 19.79 -8.89
N ASP A 299 25.62 19.67 -8.33
CA ASP A 299 25.41 19.13 -6.97
C ASP A 299 25.32 17.59 -6.92
N ILE A 300 25.73 16.88 -7.99
CA ILE A 300 25.53 15.42 -8.07
C ILE A 300 26.24 14.64 -6.95
N PHE A 301 27.41 15.06 -6.52
CA PHE A 301 28.17 14.37 -5.48
C PHE A 301 27.48 14.47 -4.12
N GLU A 302 26.99 15.66 -3.75
CA GLU A 302 26.23 15.88 -2.54
C GLU A 302 24.90 15.13 -2.59
N PHE A 303 24.25 15.07 -3.75
CA PHE A 303 23.02 14.30 -3.98
C PHE A 303 23.24 12.80 -3.73
N LEU A 304 24.32 12.22 -4.21
CA LEU A 304 24.68 10.82 -3.98
C LEU A 304 24.94 10.51 -2.49
N ASP A 305 25.33 11.52 -1.73
CA ASP A 305 25.62 11.41 -0.30
C ASP A 305 24.39 11.55 0.62
N LEU A 306 23.23 11.94 0.08
CA LEU A 306 22.02 12.21 0.87
C LEU A 306 21.52 11.02 1.72
N LYS A 307 21.79 9.79 1.31
CA LYS A 307 21.45 8.53 2.02
C LYS A 307 22.52 8.04 2.99
N LYS A 308 23.68 8.66 3.07
CA LYS A 308 24.73 8.24 4.01
C LYS A 308 24.27 8.43 5.45
N THR A 309 24.46 7.40 6.27
CA THR A 309 24.07 7.41 7.69
C THR A 309 25.14 7.96 8.63
N HIS A 310 26.21 8.54 8.08
CA HIS A 310 27.35 9.12 8.78
C HIS A 310 27.73 10.47 8.18
N GLY A 311 28.59 11.21 8.87
CA GLY A 311 29.01 12.56 8.48
C GLY A 311 28.03 13.63 8.93
N ASP A 312 27.97 14.75 8.21
CA ASP A 312 27.11 15.89 8.54
C ASP A 312 25.63 15.57 8.26
N MET A 313 24.86 15.31 9.31
CA MET A 313 23.43 14.98 9.21
C MET A 313 22.58 16.14 8.69
N GLU A 314 23.07 17.38 8.77
CA GLU A 314 22.39 18.53 8.17
C GLU A 314 22.37 18.46 6.64
N LYS A 315 23.28 17.71 6.03
CA LYS A 315 23.36 17.43 4.61
C LYS A 315 22.71 16.09 4.21
N ARG A 316 21.81 15.54 5.02
CA ARG A 316 21.18 14.24 4.75
C ARG A 316 19.64 14.38 4.65
N ALA A 317 19.04 13.53 3.81
CA ALA A 317 17.60 13.41 3.64
C ALA A 317 17.25 11.92 3.45
N LEU A 318 17.22 11.18 4.57
CA LEU A 318 17.26 9.71 4.58
C LEU A 318 15.96 9.05 4.13
N ASP A 319 14.82 9.75 4.22
CA ASP A 319 13.48 9.18 3.99
C ASP A 319 12.98 9.34 2.55
N LEU A 320 13.74 10.06 1.71
CA LEU A 320 13.48 10.15 0.27
C LEU A 320 14.13 8.99 -0.47
N PHE A 321 13.64 8.67 -1.65
CA PHE A 321 14.27 7.77 -2.60
C PHE A 321 15.01 8.60 -3.65
N TYR A 322 16.14 8.10 -4.12
CA TYR A 322 16.98 8.81 -5.07
C TYR A 322 17.21 7.97 -6.30
N ALA A 323 17.15 8.61 -7.47
CA ALA A 323 17.45 8.02 -8.75
C ALA A 323 18.21 9.03 -9.63
N MET A 324 19.07 8.51 -10.48
CA MET A 324 19.74 9.31 -11.50
C MET A 324 19.04 9.10 -12.84
N TRP A 325 18.87 10.19 -13.59
CA TRP A 325 18.57 10.13 -15.00
C TRP A 325 19.88 10.12 -15.77
N ILE A 326 20.19 9.00 -16.43
CA ILE A 326 21.50 8.73 -17.03
C ILE A 326 21.33 8.75 -18.55
N SER A 327 22.09 9.64 -19.25
CA SER A 327 22.09 9.69 -20.70
C SER A 327 22.99 8.61 -21.32
N ASP A 328 22.74 8.25 -22.57
CA ASP A 328 23.55 7.31 -23.33
C ASP A 328 24.98 7.82 -23.43
N LEU A 329 25.19 9.11 -23.73
CA LEU A 329 26.49 9.76 -23.74
C LEU A 329 27.29 9.58 -22.44
N PHE A 330 26.62 9.66 -21.28
CA PHE A 330 27.27 9.41 -19.99
C PHE A 330 27.81 7.97 -19.93
N MET A 331 26.98 6.99 -20.31
CA MET A 331 27.39 5.58 -20.31
C MET A 331 28.54 5.30 -21.29
N GLU A 332 28.51 5.88 -22.48
CA GLU A 332 29.58 5.77 -23.44
C GLU A 332 30.90 6.34 -22.92
N ARG A 333 30.86 7.52 -22.28
CA ARG A 333 32.06 8.12 -21.68
C ARG A 333 32.59 7.31 -20.49
N VAL A 334 31.72 6.71 -19.70
CA VAL A 334 32.12 5.78 -18.62
C VAL A 334 32.86 4.57 -19.22
N GLU A 335 32.32 3.97 -20.30
CA GLU A 335 32.95 2.82 -20.97
C GLU A 335 34.32 3.16 -21.54
N LYS A 336 34.49 4.39 -22.06
CA LYS A 336 35.74 4.88 -22.66
C LYS A 336 36.67 5.52 -21.63
N ASP A 337 36.32 5.61 -20.36
CA ASP A 337 37.03 6.31 -19.27
C ASP A 337 37.32 7.80 -19.62
N GLU A 338 36.30 8.46 -20.17
CA GLU A 338 36.38 9.86 -20.60
C GLU A 338 35.88 10.82 -19.53
N MET A 339 36.22 12.10 -19.66
CA MET A 339 35.82 13.16 -18.73
C MET A 339 34.35 13.49 -18.85
N TRP A 340 33.69 13.76 -17.70
CA TRP A 340 32.33 14.24 -17.61
C TRP A 340 32.27 15.63 -16.96
N SER A 341 31.64 16.58 -17.65
CA SER A 341 31.51 17.95 -17.16
C SER A 341 30.23 18.13 -16.33
N LEU A 342 30.32 18.94 -15.26
CA LEU A 342 29.23 19.28 -14.41
C LEU A 342 28.83 20.74 -14.60
N PHE A 343 27.53 21.01 -14.67
CA PHE A 343 26.99 22.35 -14.93
C PHE A 343 25.95 22.72 -13.89
N SER A 344 25.77 24.01 -13.65
CA SER A 344 24.55 24.52 -13.05
C SER A 344 23.52 24.75 -14.16
N PRO A 345 22.25 24.34 -13.97
CA PRO A 345 21.22 24.42 -15.02
C PRO A 345 20.91 25.86 -15.48
N ASP A 346 21.17 26.86 -14.65
CA ASP A 346 21.03 28.29 -15.05
C ASP A 346 22.12 28.74 -16.03
N GLU A 347 23.24 28.03 -16.10
CA GLU A 347 24.33 28.25 -17.07
C GLU A 347 24.21 27.36 -18.31
N ALA A 348 23.71 26.14 -18.15
CA ALA A 348 23.52 25.14 -19.24
C ALA A 348 22.02 24.98 -19.57
N LYS A 349 21.43 26.06 -20.06
CA LYS A 349 19.99 26.09 -20.37
C LYS A 349 19.63 25.14 -21.49
N GLY A 350 18.56 24.39 -21.29
CA GLY A 350 17.99 23.48 -22.27
C GLY A 350 18.46 22.03 -22.14
N LEU A 351 19.53 21.73 -21.38
CA LEU A 351 20.00 20.36 -21.21
C LEU A 351 18.92 19.44 -20.59
N THR A 352 18.05 19.95 -19.76
CA THR A 352 16.93 19.20 -19.20
C THR A 352 15.77 18.98 -20.15
N ASP A 353 15.75 19.65 -21.29
CA ASP A 353 14.63 19.65 -22.24
C ASP A 353 14.89 18.72 -23.44
N VAL A 354 16.09 18.19 -23.56
CA VAL A 354 16.57 17.38 -24.72
C VAL A 354 17.07 16.00 -24.26
N TYR A 355 17.11 15.05 -25.19
CA TYR A 355 17.64 13.70 -24.95
C TYR A 355 18.22 13.12 -26.27
N GLY A 356 18.97 12.02 -26.17
CA GLY A 356 19.62 11.39 -27.33
C GLY A 356 20.62 12.31 -28.02
N ASP A 357 20.60 12.35 -29.36
CA ASP A 357 21.53 13.11 -30.17
C ASP A 357 21.47 14.62 -29.90
N GLU A 358 20.26 15.17 -29.64
CA GLU A 358 20.08 16.59 -29.30
C GLU A 358 20.75 16.94 -27.96
N PHE A 359 20.70 16.02 -27.00
CA PHE A 359 21.38 16.19 -25.72
C PHE A 359 22.89 16.17 -25.91
N GLU A 360 23.41 15.27 -26.73
CA GLU A 360 24.85 15.18 -27.04
C GLU A 360 25.36 16.46 -27.69
N GLU A 361 24.67 16.95 -28.74
CA GLU A 361 25.01 18.20 -29.41
C GLU A 361 25.05 19.41 -28.48
N LEU A 362 24.12 19.46 -27.51
CA LEU A 362 24.03 20.58 -26.57
C LEU A 362 25.04 20.47 -25.44
N TYR A 363 25.39 19.24 -25.02
CA TYR A 363 26.34 18.97 -23.94
C TYR A 363 27.81 19.21 -24.35
N VAL A 364 28.20 18.89 -25.58
CA VAL A 364 29.55 19.02 -26.10
C VAL A 364 29.84 20.45 -26.55
#